data_72834a95e3558b09c22a10adede99e97
#
_entry.id   72834a95e3558b09c22a10adede99e97
#
_cell.length_a   1.000
_cell.length_b   1.000
_cell.length_c   1.000
_cell.angle_alpha   90.00
_cell.angle_beta   90.00
_cell.angle_gamma   90.00
#
_symmetry.space_group_name_H-M   'P 1'
#
loop_
_entity.id
_entity.type
_entity.pdbx_description
1 polymer ?
#
loop_
_entity_poly.entity_id
_entity_poly.type
_entity_poly.pdbx_seq_one_letter_code
_entity_poly.pdbx_strand_id
1 'polypeptide(L)'
;SRNNRILFNGKFSKNINSKNTVSKLFNFLERKKLINQKYLIKITKNIPQKSGMGGGSMNAANILKYFIKKNIIKLNTKQISEIAEYIGSDVILGMDSTNSILTSKKKIKRYRKCKRLFTLIVKPKFGCSTREIYSHVKKFDKAKFYNPQKKMFDIDFLRKTNNSLEKIALKKYPALSKIKFYLKNLKEPIFVRMTGSGSAIIAYYATKRQCDIAQKQFNKDHKKYWCISSKTI
;
A
#
# COMPACT_ATOMS: atom_id res chain seq x y z
N SER A 1 -24.99 16.42 -12.12
CA SER A 1 -25.24 15.86 -10.77
C SER A 1 -25.07 16.96 -9.72
N ARG A 2 -25.98 17.07 -8.76
CA ARG A 2 -25.87 18.04 -7.65
C ARG A 2 -24.71 17.74 -6.69
N ASN A 3 -24.19 16.49 -6.69
CA ASN A 3 -23.13 16.01 -5.79
C ASN A 3 -22.04 15.24 -6.53
N ASN A 4 -20.83 15.19 -5.94
CA ASN A 4 -19.78 14.28 -6.41
C ASN A 4 -20.27 12.83 -6.28
N ARG A 5 -20.02 12.02 -7.30
CA ARG A 5 -20.38 10.59 -7.33
C ARG A 5 -19.12 9.75 -7.47
N ILE A 6 -18.98 8.76 -6.60
CA ILE A 6 -17.89 7.79 -6.63
C ILE A 6 -18.49 6.43 -6.90
N LEU A 7 -18.16 5.83 -8.03
CA LEU A 7 -18.60 4.50 -8.44
C LEU A 7 -17.44 3.53 -8.35
N PHE A 8 -17.69 2.38 -7.74
CA PHE A 8 -16.72 1.30 -7.65
C PHE A 8 -17.20 0.12 -8.48
N ASN A 9 -16.31 -0.42 -9.32
CA ASN A 9 -16.50 -1.66 -10.06
C ASN A 9 -15.28 -2.57 -9.90
N GLY A 10 -15.30 -3.75 -10.55
CA GLY A 10 -14.23 -4.74 -10.47
C GLY A 10 -14.40 -5.76 -9.36
N LYS A 11 -13.50 -6.74 -9.34
CA LYS A 11 -13.58 -7.97 -8.52
C LYS A 11 -13.73 -7.70 -7.01
N PHE A 12 -13.19 -6.60 -6.51
CA PHE A 12 -13.17 -6.25 -5.08
C PHE A 12 -13.92 -4.95 -4.76
N SER A 13 -14.92 -4.61 -5.56
CA SER A 13 -15.73 -3.40 -5.38
C SER A 13 -16.86 -3.54 -4.35
N LYS A 14 -17.23 -4.76 -3.97
CA LYS A 14 -18.33 -5.00 -3.01
C LYS A 14 -17.95 -4.52 -1.60
N ASN A 15 -18.94 -4.04 -0.85
CA ASN A 15 -18.80 -3.63 0.55
C ASN A 15 -17.75 -2.53 0.82
N ILE A 16 -17.55 -1.61 -0.12
CA ILE A 16 -16.75 -0.42 0.12
C ILE A 16 -17.59 0.58 0.90
N ASN A 17 -17.09 1.00 2.06
CA ASN A 17 -17.76 2.00 2.89
C ASN A 17 -17.88 3.33 2.13
N SER A 18 -19.02 4.00 2.24
CA SER A 18 -19.22 5.34 1.70
C SER A 18 -18.20 6.36 2.27
N LYS A 19 -17.85 6.20 3.55
CA LYS A 19 -16.76 6.97 4.19
C LYS A 19 -15.40 6.29 3.90
N ASN A 20 -14.79 6.61 2.78
CA ASN A 20 -13.50 6.08 2.34
C ASN A 20 -12.50 7.21 2.01
N THR A 21 -11.26 6.87 1.66
CA THR A 21 -10.21 7.85 1.37
C THR A 21 -10.56 8.79 0.21
N VAL A 22 -11.29 8.31 -0.79
CA VAL A 22 -11.70 9.15 -1.93
C VAL A 22 -12.82 10.10 -1.52
N SER A 23 -13.83 9.64 -0.78
CA SER A 23 -14.88 10.53 -0.25
C SER A 23 -14.31 11.58 0.72
N LYS A 24 -13.31 11.21 1.54
CA LYS A 24 -12.59 12.17 2.40
C LYS A 24 -11.88 13.25 1.57
N LEU A 25 -11.24 12.85 0.45
CA LEU A 25 -10.59 13.80 -0.45
C LEU A 25 -11.60 14.81 -0.99
N PHE A 26 -12.72 14.35 -1.56
CA PHE A 26 -13.72 15.26 -2.12
C PHE A 26 -14.33 16.18 -1.06
N ASN A 27 -14.66 15.65 0.11
CA ASN A 27 -15.19 16.45 1.23
C ASN A 27 -14.19 17.54 1.67
N PHE A 28 -12.88 17.22 1.64
CA PHE A 28 -11.84 18.22 1.95
C PHE A 28 -11.77 19.31 0.88
N LEU A 29 -11.71 18.91 -0.39
CA LEU A 29 -11.59 19.84 -1.50
C LEU A 29 -12.81 20.78 -1.59
N GLU A 30 -14.03 20.25 -1.38
CA GLU A 30 -15.26 21.07 -1.34
C GLU A 30 -15.26 22.03 -0.16
N ARG A 31 -15.01 21.53 1.05
CA ARG A 31 -14.97 22.37 2.26
C ARG A 31 -13.95 23.50 2.17
N LYS A 32 -12.83 23.26 1.49
CA LYS A 32 -11.79 24.28 1.25
C LYS A 32 -12.04 25.10 -0.02
N LYS A 33 -13.18 24.92 -0.69
CA LYS A 33 -13.54 25.61 -1.94
C LYS A 33 -12.46 25.51 -3.04
N LEU A 34 -11.73 24.37 -3.06
CA LEU A 34 -10.68 24.10 -4.02
C LEU A 34 -11.22 23.56 -5.35
N ILE A 35 -12.45 23.07 -5.36
CA ILE A 35 -13.17 22.65 -6.57
C ILE A 35 -14.54 23.33 -6.62
N ASN A 36 -14.92 23.81 -7.81
CA ASN A 36 -16.17 24.54 -8.03
C ASN A 36 -17.22 23.72 -8.76
N GLN A 37 -16.85 22.57 -9.31
CA GLN A 37 -17.74 21.70 -10.08
C GLN A 37 -17.79 20.31 -9.47
N LYS A 38 -18.79 19.53 -9.88
CA LYS A 38 -19.01 18.16 -9.39
C LYS A 38 -18.41 17.15 -10.36
N TYR A 39 -17.90 16.06 -9.82
CA TYR A 39 -17.17 15.02 -10.54
C TYR A 39 -17.84 13.66 -10.39
N LEU A 40 -17.80 12.89 -11.47
CA LEU A 40 -18.08 11.46 -11.48
C LEU A 40 -16.76 10.70 -11.55
N ILE A 41 -16.43 9.99 -10.48
CA ILE A 41 -15.19 9.18 -10.40
C ILE A 41 -15.56 7.70 -10.48
N LYS A 42 -15.02 7.01 -11.47
CA LYS A 42 -15.16 5.55 -11.62
C LYS A 42 -13.85 4.88 -11.20
N ILE A 43 -13.90 3.95 -10.25
CA ILE A 43 -12.72 3.25 -9.70
C ILE A 43 -12.89 1.76 -9.88
N THR A 44 -12.02 1.13 -10.67
CA THR A 44 -11.98 -0.32 -10.83
C THR A 44 -11.10 -0.95 -9.76
N LYS A 45 -11.71 -1.74 -8.86
CA LYS A 45 -11.05 -2.37 -7.72
C LYS A 45 -10.55 -3.77 -8.06
N ASN A 46 -9.29 -3.86 -8.49
CA ASN A 46 -8.60 -5.12 -8.78
C ASN A 46 -7.66 -5.59 -7.66
N ILE A 47 -7.45 -4.74 -6.65
CA ILE A 47 -6.69 -5.05 -5.44
C ILE A 47 -7.66 -5.31 -4.29
N PRO A 48 -7.52 -6.42 -3.55
CA PRO A 48 -8.39 -6.75 -2.43
C PRO A 48 -8.32 -5.69 -1.32
N GLN A 49 -9.46 -5.48 -0.65
CA GLN A 49 -9.53 -4.61 0.52
C GLN A 49 -8.80 -5.22 1.74
N LYS A 50 -8.42 -4.38 2.70
CA LYS A 50 -7.75 -4.79 3.96
C LYS A 50 -6.53 -5.69 3.70
N SER A 51 -5.73 -5.30 2.69
CA SER A 51 -4.53 -6.03 2.26
C SER A 51 -3.22 -5.44 2.80
N GLY A 52 -3.24 -4.27 3.41
CA GLY A 52 -2.04 -3.54 3.83
C GLY A 52 -1.25 -2.90 2.67
N MET A 53 -1.83 -2.84 1.46
CA MET A 53 -1.16 -2.28 0.27
C MET A 53 -1.51 -0.82 -0.04
N GLY A 54 -2.19 -0.12 0.87
CA GLY A 54 -2.51 1.30 0.69
C GLY A 54 -3.42 1.64 -0.49
N GLY A 55 -4.18 0.66 -1.06
CA GLY A 55 -4.93 0.86 -2.30
C GLY A 55 -5.93 2.01 -2.27
N GLY A 56 -6.55 2.29 -1.13
CA GLY A 56 -7.44 3.46 -0.96
C GLY A 56 -6.67 4.77 -1.02
N SER A 57 -5.52 4.85 -0.34
CA SER A 57 -4.64 6.02 -0.33
C SER A 57 -4.06 6.30 -1.72
N MET A 58 -3.72 5.24 -2.48
CA MET A 58 -3.25 5.39 -3.86
C MET A 58 -4.35 5.92 -4.79
N ASN A 59 -5.61 5.51 -4.61
CA ASN A 59 -6.72 6.09 -5.38
C ASN A 59 -6.84 7.59 -5.12
N ALA A 60 -6.85 8.02 -3.86
CA ALA A 60 -6.93 9.44 -3.49
C ALA A 60 -5.73 10.24 -4.03
N ALA A 61 -4.50 9.70 -3.90
CA ALA A 61 -3.30 10.31 -4.42
C ALA A 61 -3.34 10.49 -5.95
N ASN A 62 -3.82 9.48 -6.68
CA ASN A 62 -3.91 9.57 -8.14
C ASN A 62 -4.96 10.58 -8.60
N ILE A 63 -6.10 10.68 -7.93
CA ILE A 63 -7.10 11.72 -8.21
C ILE A 63 -6.50 13.10 -7.95
N LEU A 64 -5.84 13.29 -6.82
CA LEU A 64 -5.18 14.56 -6.48
C LEU A 64 -4.12 14.95 -7.51
N LYS A 65 -3.25 14.01 -7.90
CA LYS A 65 -2.28 14.22 -8.98
C LYS A 65 -2.93 14.62 -10.31
N TYR A 66 -4.01 13.94 -10.66
CA TYR A 66 -4.75 14.24 -11.88
C TYR A 66 -5.32 15.67 -11.85
N PHE A 67 -5.92 16.08 -10.74
CA PHE A 67 -6.48 17.43 -10.59
C PHE A 67 -5.40 18.52 -10.68
N ILE A 68 -4.23 18.28 -10.06
CA ILE A 68 -3.07 19.18 -10.18
C ILE A 68 -2.57 19.23 -11.64
N LYS A 69 -2.37 18.06 -12.26
CA LYS A 69 -1.88 17.95 -13.64
C LYS A 69 -2.80 18.64 -14.67
N LYS A 70 -4.11 18.59 -14.42
CA LYS A 70 -5.13 19.22 -15.28
C LYS A 70 -5.44 20.67 -14.91
N ASN A 71 -4.66 21.27 -14.01
CA ASN A 71 -4.87 22.62 -13.50
C ASN A 71 -6.28 22.87 -12.93
N ILE A 72 -6.97 21.81 -12.50
CA ILE A 72 -8.27 21.92 -11.81
C ILE A 72 -8.06 22.56 -10.43
N ILE A 73 -6.96 22.20 -9.77
CA ILE A 73 -6.51 22.80 -8.52
C ILE A 73 -5.02 23.17 -8.61
N LYS A 74 -4.66 24.27 -7.95
CA LYS A 74 -3.26 24.69 -7.79
C LYS A 74 -2.89 24.57 -6.32
N LEU A 75 -1.88 23.75 -6.02
CA LEU A 75 -1.45 23.45 -4.66
C LEU A 75 0.07 23.53 -4.57
N ASN A 76 0.56 24.13 -3.49
CA ASN A 76 1.98 24.05 -3.14
C ASN A 76 2.27 22.76 -2.34
N THR A 77 3.54 22.47 -2.10
CA THR A 77 4.00 21.27 -1.38
C THR A 77 3.42 21.16 0.03
N LYS A 78 3.28 22.29 0.73
CA LYS A 78 2.70 22.31 2.09
C LYS A 78 1.24 21.90 2.07
N GLN A 79 0.45 22.49 1.17
CA GLN A 79 -0.97 22.15 0.99
C GLN A 79 -1.17 20.67 0.60
N ILE A 80 -0.33 20.14 -0.30
CA ILE A 80 -0.36 18.70 -0.66
C ILE A 80 -0.12 17.83 0.57
N SER A 81 0.84 18.19 1.41
CA SER A 81 1.15 17.46 2.65
C SER A 81 -0.01 17.50 3.65
N GLU A 82 -0.64 18.66 3.83
CA GLU A 82 -1.81 18.83 4.70
C GLU A 82 -3.00 17.99 4.23
N ILE A 83 -3.29 18.01 2.92
CA ILE A 83 -4.35 17.18 2.32
C ILE A 83 -4.05 15.70 2.53
N ALA A 84 -2.82 15.27 2.26
CA ALA A 84 -2.41 13.88 2.39
C ALA A 84 -2.54 13.41 3.84
N GLU A 85 -2.13 14.22 4.81
CA GLU A 85 -2.25 13.89 6.25
C GLU A 85 -3.71 13.78 6.68
N TYR A 86 -4.58 14.68 6.24
CA TYR A 86 -6.00 14.63 6.56
C TYR A 86 -6.70 13.37 6.02
N ILE A 87 -6.35 12.95 4.81
CA ILE A 87 -6.98 11.80 4.15
C ILE A 87 -6.44 10.49 4.71
N GLY A 88 -5.11 10.39 4.86
CA GLY A 88 -4.42 9.20 5.36
C GLY A 88 -2.92 9.24 5.08
N SER A 89 -2.12 8.76 6.03
CA SER A 89 -0.64 8.83 6.04
C SER A 89 0.04 8.32 4.76
N ASP A 90 -0.56 7.36 4.07
CA ASP A 90 0.04 6.75 2.87
C ASP A 90 -0.24 7.56 1.58
N VAL A 91 -1.12 8.57 1.63
CA VAL A 91 -1.46 9.37 0.43
C VAL A 91 -0.23 10.10 -0.09
N ILE A 92 0.59 10.65 0.78
CA ILE A 92 1.81 11.36 0.40
C ILE A 92 2.82 10.45 -0.33
N LEU A 93 2.85 9.17 -0.02
CA LEU A 93 3.69 8.18 -0.72
C LEU A 93 3.23 8.01 -2.17
N GLY A 94 1.92 8.04 -2.42
CA GLY A 94 1.32 7.90 -3.74
C GLY A 94 1.44 9.12 -4.63
N MET A 95 1.88 10.28 -4.12
CA MET A 95 2.03 11.50 -4.92
C MET A 95 3.17 11.43 -5.94
N ASP A 96 4.09 10.49 -5.78
CA ASP A 96 5.19 10.24 -6.71
C ASP A 96 5.40 8.72 -6.87
N SER A 97 5.93 8.32 -8.03
CA SER A 97 6.22 6.91 -8.36
C SER A 97 7.69 6.55 -8.12
N THR A 98 8.32 7.13 -7.11
CA THR A 98 9.71 6.85 -6.72
C THR A 98 9.79 6.08 -5.41
N ASN A 99 10.89 5.36 -5.21
CA ASN A 99 11.18 4.72 -3.93
C ASN A 99 11.23 5.79 -2.84
N SER A 100 10.51 5.59 -1.75
CA SER A 100 10.30 6.62 -0.74
C SER A 100 10.50 6.08 0.66
N ILE A 101 11.11 6.87 1.53
CA ILE A 101 11.19 6.63 2.95
C ILE A 101 10.44 7.74 3.67
N LEU A 102 9.40 7.37 4.42
CA LEU A 102 8.69 8.27 5.31
C LEU A 102 9.31 8.18 6.70
N THR A 103 9.86 9.28 7.19
CA THR A 103 10.51 9.33 8.49
C THR A 103 9.50 9.55 9.62
N SER A 104 9.91 9.30 10.86
CA SER A 104 9.09 9.57 12.06
C SER A 104 8.67 11.04 12.21
N LYS A 105 9.42 11.97 11.60
CA LYS A 105 9.09 13.41 11.56
C LYS A 105 8.15 13.77 10.41
N LYS A 106 7.46 12.78 9.81
CA LYS A 106 6.58 12.93 8.65
C LYS A 106 7.27 13.54 7.41
N LYS A 107 8.61 13.59 7.40
CA LYS A 107 9.38 14.00 6.22
C LYS A 107 9.50 12.83 5.27
N ILE A 108 9.31 13.09 3.97
CA ILE A 108 9.49 12.09 2.93
C ILE A 108 10.80 12.35 2.19
N LYS A 109 11.59 11.31 2.02
CA LYS A 109 12.78 11.29 1.14
C LYS A 109 12.52 10.35 -0.03
N ARG A 110 12.84 10.81 -1.22
CA ARG A 110 12.58 10.10 -2.49
C ARG A 110 13.89 9.77 -3.18
N TYR A 111 13.95 8.56 -3.74
CA TYR A 111 15.15 8.04 -4.37
C TYR A 111 14.81 7.45 -5.74
N ARG A 112 15.62 7.78 -6.74
CA ARG A 112 15.50 7.26 -8.10
C ARG A 112 16.54 6.18 -8.35
N LYS A 113 16.29 5.32 -9.35
CA LYS A 113 17.24 4.27 -9.79
C LYS A 113 17.65 3.33 -8.64
N CYS A 114 16.70 2.93 -7.78
CA CYS A 114 16.92 1.85 -6.84
C CYS A 114 16.79 0.49 -7.53
N LYS A 115 17.41 -0.55 -6.95
CA LYS A 115 17.32 -1.90 -7.50
C LYS A 115 15.88 -2.39 -7.46
N ARG A 116 15.39 -2.84 -8.62
CA ARG A 116 14.05 -3.42 -8.73
C ARG A 116 14.07 -4.88 -8.31
N LEU A 117 13.06 -5.30 -7.56
CA LEU A 117 12.81 -6.67 -7.18
C LEU A 117 11.47 -7.12 -7.75
N PHE A 118 11.38 -8.38 -8.14
CA PHE A 118 10.12 -9.00 -8.53
C PHE A 118 9.41 -9.49 -7.28
N THR A 119 8.09 -9.38 -7.27
CA THR A 119 7.30 -9.62 -6.06
C THR A 119 6.14 -10.55 -6.35
N LEU A 120 6.01 -11.60 -5.54
CA LEU A 120 4.81 -12.41 -5.49
C LEU A 120 3.98 -11.92 -4.29
N ILE A 121 2.83 -11.33 -4.57
CA ILE A 121 1.93 -10.78 -3.57
C ILE A 121 0.80 -11.76 -3.35
N VAL A 122 0.65 -12.23 -2.13
CA VAL A 122 -0.38 -13.20 -1.74
C VAL A 122 -1.27 -12.63 -0.66
N LYS A 123 -2.59 -12.75 -0.84
CA LYS A 123 -3.55 -12.33 0.15
C LYS A 123 -4.61 -13.40 0.40
N PRO A 124 -4.85 -13.80 1.67
CA PRO A 124 -5.94 -14.70 2.03
C PRO A 124 -7.32 -14.03 1.82
N LYS A 125 -8.39 -14.83 1.90
CA LYS A 125 -9.76 -14.32 1.78
C LYS A 125 -10.12 -13.30 2.86
N PHE A 126 -9.56 -13.43 4.07
CA PHE A 126 -9.76 -12.47 5.15
C PHE A 126 -8.81 -11.27 5.04
N GLY A 127 -9.14 -10.18 5.70
CA GLY A 127 -8.30 -8.98 5.83
C GLY A 127 -7.95 -8.71 7.28
N CYS A 128 -6.82 -8.05 7.53
CA CYS A 128 -6.48 -7.53 8.86
C CYS A 128 -7.06 -6.12 9.02
N SER A 129 -7.67 -5.86 10.16
CA SER A 129 -8.09 -4.51 10.52
C SER A 129 -6.86 -3.73 10.99
N THR A 130 -6.54 -2.64 10.30
CA THR A 130 -5.43 -1.76 10.69
C THR A 130 -5.59 -1.28 12.13
N ARG A 131 -6.79 -0.82 12.50
CA ARG A 131 -7.10 -0.35 13.86
C ARG A 131 -6.84 -1.45 14.89
N GLU A 132 -7.27 -2.66 14.60
CA GLU A 132 -7.13 -3.81 15.50
C GLU A 132 -5.67 -4.26 15.65
N ILE A 133 -4.88 -4.26 14.57
CA ILE A 133 -3.45 -4.56 14.65
C ILE A 133 -2.72 -3.51 15.50
N TYR A 134 -3.01 -2.22 15.28
CA TYR A 134 -2.39 -1.15 16.05
C TYR A 134 -2.80 -1.14 17.53
N SER A 135 -4.03 -1.54 17.88
CA SER A 135 -4.46 -1.62 19.29
C SER A 135 -3.69 -2.69 20.11
N HIS A 136 -3.05 -3.64 19.44
CA HIS A 136 -2.20 -4.65 20.09
C HIS A 136 -0.72 -4.24 20.17
N VAL A 137 -0.35 -3.05 19.71
CA VAL A 137 1.02 -2.53 19.83
C VAL A 137 1.23 -2.02 21.24
N LYS A 138 1.94 -2.77 22.08
CA LYS A 138 2.25 -2.40 23.46
C LYS A 138 3.37 -1.34 23.55
N LYS A 139 4.34 -1.42 22.63
CA LYS A 139 5.49 -0.51 22.60
C LYS A 139 5.88 -0.26 21.14
N PHE A 140 6.08 1.00 20.79
CA PHE A 140 6.59 1.36 19.48
C PHE A 140 8.11 1.19 19.43
N ASP A 141 8.61 0.65 18.32
CA ASP A 141 10.05 0.60 18.08
C ASP A 141 10.63 2.02 17.99
N LYS A 142 11.88 2.16 18.43
CA LYS A 142 12.63 3.40 18.20
C LYS A 142 12.72 3.66 16.70
N ALA A 143 12.58 4.92 16.29
CA ALA A 143 12.71 5.28 14.89
C ALA A 143 14.13 4.95 14.36
N LYS A 144 14.19 4.23 13.25
CA LYS A 144 15.47 3.75 12.67
C LYS A 144 15.93 4.59 11.46
N PHE A 145 15.06 5.44 10.92
CA PHE A 145 15.31 6.15 9.67
C PHE A 145 15.39 7.67 9.87
N TYR A 146 16.19 8.11 10.84
CA TYR A 146 16.40 9.55 11.09
C TYR A 146 17.10 10.25 9.92
N ASN A 147 18.07 9.57 9.31
CA ASN A 147 18.79 10.07 8.15
C ASN A 147 18.69 9.04 7.01
N PRO A 148 17.59 9.03 6.24
CA PRO A 148 17.38 8.06 5.20
C PRO A 148 18.34 8.27 4.03
N GLN A 149 18.89 7.15 3.52
CA GLN A 149 19.85 7.12 2.44
C GLN A 149 19.42 6.11 1.35
N LYS A 150 19.90 6.30 0.12
CA LYS A 150 19.57 5.42 -1.02
C LYS A 150 19.94 3.96 -0.77
N LYS A 151 21.09 3.69 -0.10
CA LYS A 151 21.54 2.34 0.25
C LYS A 151 20.54 1.54 1.11
N MET A 152 19.54 2.20 1.71
CA MET A 152 18.47 1.51 2.45
C MET A 152 17.51 0.73 1.53
N PHE A 153 17.65 0.88 0.20
CA PHE A 153 16.95 0.08 -0.79
C PHE A 153 17.81 -1.09 -1.32
N ASP A 154 19.03 -1.26 -0.82
CA ASP A 154 19.86 -2.40 -1.18
C ASP A 154 19.35 -3.69 -0.53
N ILE A 155 19.55 -4.81 -1.20
CA ILE A 155 19.01 -6.11 -0.78
C ILE A 155 19.42 -6.47 0.65
N ASP A 156 20.70 -6.28 0.98
CA ASP A 156 21.24 -6.64 2.29
C ASP A 156 20.63 -5.80 3.42
N PHE A 157 20.39 -4.51 3.15
CA PHE A 157 19.69 -3.66 4.08
C PHE A 157 18.22 -4.08 4.22
N LEU A 158 17.54 -4.32 3.10
CA LEU A 158 16.14 -4.74 3.09
C LEU A 158 15.95 -6.08 3.81
N ARG A 159 16.84 -7.04 3.65
CA ARG A 159 16.80 -8.33 4.37
C ARG A 159 16.82 -8.15 5.89
N LYS A 160 17.63 -7.21 6.39
CA LYS A 160 17.81 -6.92 7.82
C LYS A 160 16.66 -6.10 8.42
N THR A 161 15.80 -5.50 7.60
CA THR A 161 14.63 -4.76 8.09
C THR A 161 13.46 -5.70 8.33
N ASN A 162 12.51 -5.27 9.15
CA ASN A 162 11.30 -6.01 9.46
C ASN A 162 10.08 -5.08 9.46
N ASN A 163 8.90 -5.67 9.40
CA ASN A 163 7.65 -4.96 9.65
C ASN A 163 7.24 -5.20 11.12
N SER A 164 7.30 -4.18 11.95
CA SER A 164 6.99 -4.28 13.39
C SER A 164 5.58 -4.79 13.68
N LEU A 165 4.62 -4.56 12.76
CA LEU A 165 3.25 -5.05 12.89
C LEU A 165 3.11 -6.54 12.53
N GLU A 166 4.07 -7.11 11.83
CA GLU A 166 3.99 -8.48 11.32
C GLU A 166 3.87 -9.50 12.45
N LYS A 167 4.69 -9.41 13.49
CA LYS A 167 4.66 -10.34 14.62
C LYS A 167 3.28 -10.37 15.29
N ILE A 168 2.66 -9.20 15.44
CA ILE A 168 1.31 -9.07 16.01
C ILE A 168 0.28 -9.73 15.09
N ALA A 169 0.32 -9.44 13.80
CA ALA A 169 -0.62 -10.00 12.83
C ALA A 169 -0.50 -11.52 12.71
N LEU A 170 0.73 -12.06 12.69
CA LEU A 170 0.97 -13.50 12.62
C LEU A 170 0.46 -14.24 13.88
N LYS A 171 0.62 -13.64 15.07
CA LYS A 171 0.08 -14.21 16.31
C LYS A 171 -1.45 -14.21 16.29
N LYS A 172 -2.07 -13.12 15.84
CA LYS A 172 -3.52 -12.98 15.80
C LYS A 172 -4.19 -13.82 14.71
N TYR A 173 -3.52 -13.98 13.59
CA TYR A 173 -4.02 -14.70 12.42
C TYR A 173 -3.05 -15.82 12.02
N PRO A 174 -3.09 -17.01 12.67
CA PRO A 174 -2.13 -18.10 12.43
C PRO A 174 -2.05 -18.56 10.97
N ALA A 175 -3.14 -18.42 10.21
CA ALA A 175 -3.13 -18.68 8.76
C ALA A 175 -2.10 -17.84 7.98
N LEU A 176 -1.78 -16.63 8.45
CA LEU A 176 -0.71 -15.82 7.84
C LEU A 176 0.67 -16.43 8.08
N SER A 177 0.90 -17.04 9.25
CA SER A 177 2.15 -17.75 9.54
C SER A 177 2.35 -18.93 8.59
N LYS A 178 1.30 -19.70 8.32
CA LYS A 178 1.34 -20.81 7.35
C LYS A 178 1.67 -20.32 5.94
N ILE A 179 1.03 -19.23 5.47
CA ILE A 179 1.32 -18.63 4.17
C ILE A 179 2.77 -18.14 4.12
N LYS A 180 3.21 -17.43 5.17
CA LYS A 180 4.58 -16.90 5.22
C LYS A 180 5.63 -18.02 5.18
N PHE A 181 5.40 -19.09 5.93
CA PHE A 181 6.26 -20.27 5.93
C PHE A 181 6.32 -20.92 4.54
N TYR A 182 5.17 -21.13 3.91
CA TYR A 182 5.09 -21.67 2.55
C TYR A 182 5.89 -20.79 1.56
N LEU A 183 5.66 -19.48 1.57
CA LEU A 183 6.33 -18.55 0.68
C LEU A 183 7.85 -18.50 0.90
N LYS A 184 8.34 -18.67 2.14
CA LYS A 184 9.78 -18.73 2.42
C LYS A 184 10.49 -19.90 1.74
N ASN A 185 9.77 -21.03 1.56
CA ASN A 185 10.30 -22.24 0.94
C ASN A 185 9.96 -22.34 -0.55
N LEU A 186 9.32 -21.31 -1.13
CA LEU A 186 8.87 -21.33 -2.51
C LEU A 186 9.88 -20.65 -3.44
N LYS A 187 10.69 -21.47 -4.13
CA LYS A 187 11.64 -20.99 -5.16
C LYS A 187 12.63 -19.92 -4.67
N GLU A 188 13.12 -20.08 -3.45
CA GLU A 188 14.22 -19.29 -2.87
C GLU A 188 14.03 -17.77 -2.97
N PRO A 189 13.02 -17.19 -2.33
CA PRO A 189 12.86 -15.76 -2.31
C PRO A 189 14.03 -15.09 -1.57
N ILE A 190 14.39 -13.88 -1.98
CA ILE A 190 15.39 -13.08 -1.27
C ILE A 190 14.97 -12.83 0.17
N PHE A 191 13.71 -12.50 0.38
CA PHE A 191 13.04 -12.43 1.68
C PHE A 191 11.52 -12.44 1.51
N VAL A 192 10.80 -12.70 2.62
CA VAL A 192 9.33 -12.69 2.66
C VAL A 192 8.87 -11.81 3.81
N ARG A 193 7.90 -10.93 3.54
CA ARG A 193 7.43 -9.96 4.53
C ARG A 193 5.95 -9.61 4.33
N MET A 194 5.24 -9.39 5.43
CA MET A 194 3.90 -8.83 5.39
C MET A 194 3.97 -7.34 5.04
N THR A 195 3.03 -6.84 4.24
CA THR A 195 2.93 -5.41 3.91
C THR A 195 1.98 -4.67 4.83
N GLY A 196 2.38 -3.50 5.31
CA GLY A 196 1.59 -2.65 6.19
C GLY A 196 1.05 -3.41 7.41
N SER A 197 -0.23 -3.27 7.71
CA SER A 197 -0.93 -4.01 8.78
C SER A 197 -1.44 -5.39 8.34
N GLY A 198 -1.10 -5.84 7.15
CA GLY A 198 -1.58 -7.09 6.57
C GLY A 198 -2.93 -6.92 5.85
N SER A 199 -3.51 -7.96 5.30
CA SER A 199 -3.13 -9.39 5.41
C SER A 199 -2.26 -9.90 4.23
N ALA A 200 -1.83 -9.01 3.30
CA ALA A 200 -0.98 -9.48 2.21
C ALA A 200 0.45 -9.75 2.68
N ILE A 201 1.01 -10.85 2.18
CA ILE A 201 2.41 -11.25 2.37
C ILE A 201 3.08 -11.22 1.01
N ILE A 202 4.29 -10.69 0.95
CA ILE A 202 5.05 -10.51 -0.27
C ILE A 202 6.34 -11.31 -0.18
N ALA A 203 6.57 -12.16 -1.17
CA ALA A 203 7.86 -12.78 -1.42
C ALA A 203 8.60 -12.01 -2.51
N TYR A 204 9.87 -11.69 -2.29
CA TYR A 204 10.70 -10.88 -3.17
C TYR A 204 11.74 -11.76 -3.86
N TYR A 205 11.88 -11.59 -5.17
CA TYR A 205 12.77 -12.39 -6.03
C TYR A 205 13.71 -11.49 -6.82
N ALA A 206 14.89 -12.05 -7.16
CA ALA A 206 15.87 -11.37 -7.98
C ALA A 206 15.43 -11.29 -9.45
N THR A 207 14.76 -12.32 -9.96
CA THR A 207 14.39 -12.45 -11.36
C THR A 207 12.89 -12.62 -11.56
N LYS A 208 12.41 -12.16 -12.72
CA LYS A 208 11.01 -12.37 -13.15
C LYS A 208 10.70 -13.85 -13.26
N ARG A 209 11.61 -14.64 -13.83
CA ARG A 209 11.44 -16.10 -14.02
C ARG A 209 11.15 -16.82 -12.71
N GLN A 210 11.95 -16.55 -11.66
CA GLN A 210 11.72 -17.14 -10.33
C GLN A 210 10.34 -16.77 -9.77
N CYS A 211 9.97 -15.48 -9.89
CA CYS A 211 8.68 -14.99 -9.42
C CYS A 211 7.50 -15.64 -10.17
N ASP A 212 7.60 -15.79 -11.50
CA ASP A 212 6.55 -16.38 -12.32
C ASP A 212 6.38 -17.89 -12.02
N ILE A 213 7.48 -18.63 -11.83
CA ILE A 213 7.44 -20.04 -11.43
C ILE A 213 6.80 -20.17 -10.04
N ALA A 214 7.20 -19.31 -9.10
CA ALA A 214 6.62 -19.28 -7.77
C ALA A 214 5.12 -18.99 -7.79
N GLN A 215 4.67 -18.06 -8.66
CA GLN A 215 3.25 -17.75 -8.83
C GLN A 215 2.47 -18.96 -9.37
N LYS A 216 2.98 -19.65 -10.38
CA LYS A 216 2.34 -20.85 -10.95
C LYS A 216 2.18 -21.94 -9.88
N GLN A 217 3.25 -22.22 -9.14
CA GLN A 217 3.22 -23.22 -8.06
C GLN A 217 2.25 -22.81 -6.97
N PHE A 218 2.31 -21.56 -6.48
CA PHE A 218 1.40 -21.07 -5.45
C PHE A 218 -0.07 -21.19 -5.86
N ASN A 219 -0.40 -20.81 -7.09
CA ASN A 219 -1.77 -20.90 -7.62
C ASN A 219 -2.26 -22.35 -7.75
N LYS A 220 -1.37 -23.30 -8.04
CA LYS A 220 -1.69 -24.73 -8.07
C LYS A 220 -2.09 -25.23 -6.67
N ASP A 221 -1.29 -24.89 -5.66
CA ASP A 221 -1.43 -25.40 -4.30
C ASP A 221 -2.47 -24.63 -3.46
N HIS A 222 -2.71 -23.36 -3.80
CA HIS A 222 -3.53 -22.44 -3.01
C HIS A 222 -4.57 -21.66 -3.85
N LYS A 223 -5.43 -22.38 -4.58
CA LYS A 223 -6.45 -21.80 -5.50
C LYS A 223 -7.41 -20.78 -4.87
N LYS A 224 -7.58 -20.81 -3.55
CA LYS A 224 -8.52 -19.95 -2.81
C LYS A 224 -7.94 -18.57 -2.45
N TYR A 225 -6.66 -18.33 -2.67
CA TYR A 225 -6.00 -17.08 -2.34
C TYR A 225 -5.93 -16.14 -3.55
N TRP A 226 -5.90 -14.85 -3.28
CA TRP A 226 -5.55 -13.89 -4.31
C TRP A 226 -4.02 -13.83 -4.40
N CYS A 227 -3.52 -13.99 -5.62
CA CYS A 227 -2.09 -14.05 -5.88
C CYS A 227 -1.77 -13.32 -7.17
N ILE A 228 -0.76 -12.46 -7.16
CA ILE A 228 -0.30 -11.72 -8.34
C ILE A 228 1.21 -11.51 -8.30
N SER A 229 1.86 -11.62 -9.46
CA SER A 229 3.23 -11.14 -9.64
C SER A 229 3.26 -9.66 -9.98
N SER A 230 4.27 -8.97 -9.50
CA SER A 230 4.52 -7.55 -9.74
C SER A 230 6.02 -7.25 -9.61
N LYS A 231 6.38 -5.98 -9.57
CA LYS A 231 7.75 -5.52 -9.32
C LYS A 231 7.72 -4.27 -8.46
N THR A 232 8.81 -4.03 -7.72
CA THR A 232 9.02 -2.75 -7.04
C THR A 232 9.28 -1.63 -8.05
N ILE A 233 9.14 -0.39 -7.60
CA ILE A 233 9.33 0.80 -8.42
C ILE A 233 10.82 0.96 -8.79
#